data_ae2e9db0de1b626566cf039f283b01f9
#
_entry.id   ae2e9db0de1b626566cf039f283b01f9
#
_cell.length_a   1.000
_cell.length_b   1.000
_cell.length_c   1.000
_cell.angle_alpha   90.00
_cell.angle_beta   90.00
_cell.angle_gamma   90.00
#
_symmetry.space_group_name_H-M   'P 1'
#
loop_
_entity.id
_entity.type
_entity.pdbx_description
1 polymer ?
#
loop_
_entity_poly.entity_id
_entity_poly.type
_entity_poly.pdbx_seq_one_letter_code
_entity_poly.pdbx_strand_id
1 'polypeptide(L)'
;MEAKEVVIVDIIKTASAITYEECFAKHTDAEFIANTSPVGMYPNCDASPVDLTRFPECEAVADVIYNPLETKLVAQARELGMTGVNGLEMLVAQALYAVEFFLDTKLDEAKIDEVYHKIYEEKVGEQ
;
A
#
# COMPACT_ATOMS: atom_id res chain seq x y z
N MET A 1 -18.42 2.34 1.32
CA MET A 1 -18.27 1.04 2.04
C MET A 1 -17.44 1.28 3.28
N GLU A 2 -17.93 0.89 4.42
CA GLU A 2 -17.21 1.04 5.69
C GLU A 2 -16.61 -0.30 6.10
N ALA A 3 -15.36 -0.27 6.61
CA ALA A 3 -14.75 -1.43 7.23
C ALA A 3 -15.49 -1.77 8.54
N LYS A 4 -15.78 -3.04 8.78
CA LYS A 4 -16.40 -3.50 10.02
C LYS A 4 -15.44 -3.41 11.21
N GLU A 5 -14.18 -3.65 10.94
CA GLU A 5 -13.11 -3.63 11.94
C GLU A 5 -11.83 -3.13 11.28
N VAL A 6 -11.09 -2.28 11.98
CA VAL A 6 -9.75 -1.83 11.60
C VAL A 6 -8.79 -2.16 12.72
N VAL A 7 -7.77 -2.95 12.42
CA VAL A 7 -6.72 -3.35 13.37
C VAL A 7 -5.42 -2.68 13.01
N ILE A 8 -4.82 -1.98 13.95
CA ILE A 8 -3.52 -1.35 13.79
C ILE A 8 -2.46 -2.26 14.40
N VAL A 9 -1.45 -2.60 13.61
CA VAL A 9 -0.35 -3.46 14.01
C VAL A 9 0.96 -2.67 14.00
N ASP A 10 1.72 -2.73 15.08
CA ASP A 10 3.01 -2.05 15.23
C ASP A 10 4.00 -2.99 15.93
N ILE A 11 5.29 -2.71 15.76
CA ILE A 11 6.37 -3.38 16.52
C ILE A 11 6.32 -3.03 18.01
N ILE A 12 5.70 -1.89 18.35
CA ILE A 12 5.50 -1.42 19.72
C ILE A 12 4.02 -1.48 20.07
N LYS A 13 3.67 -2.22 21.11
CA LYS A 13 2.31 -2.25 21.62
C LYS A 13 1.92 -0.91 22.24
N THR A 14 0.79 -0.36 21.81
CA THR A 14 0.20 0.87 22.36
C THR A 14 -1.27 0.63 22.72
N ALA A 15 -1.95 1.66 23.22
CA ALA A 15 -3.40 1.59 23.48
C ALA A 15 -4.23 1.35 22.22
N SER A 16 -3.73 1.76 21.05
CA SER A 16 -4.43 1.67 19.77
C SER A 16 -3.83 0.66 18.80
N ALA A 17 -2.64 0.10 19.08
CA ALA A 17 -1.95 -0.83 18.21
C ALA A 17 -1.62 -2.14 18.95
N ILE A 18 -1.79 -3.25 18.26
CA ILE A 18 -1.39 -4.58 18.71
C ILE A 18 -0.03 -4.97 18.15
N THR A 19 0.57 -6.00 18.70
CA THR A 19 1.82 -6.58 18.17
C THR A 19 1.55 -7.48 16.97
N TYR A 20 2.59 -7.76 16.17
CA TYR A 20 2.50 -8.74 15.07
C TYR A 20 2.10 -10.13 15.58
N GLU A 21 2.61 -10.54 16.73
CA GLU A 21 2.26 -11.81 17.35
C GLU A 21 0.77 -11.90 17.67
N GLU A 22 0.18 -10.87 18.25
CA GLU A 22 -1.27 -10.80 18.50
C GLU A 22 -2.08 -10.79 17.20
N CYS A 23 -1.59 -10.09 16.18
CA CYS A 23 -2.22 -10.08 14.86
C CYS A 23 -2.29 -11.49 14.26
N PHE A 24 -1.19 -12.21 14.24
CA PHE A 24 -1.14 -13.58 13.73
C PHE A 24 -1.96 -14.57 14.55
N ALA A 25 -2.17 -14.30 15.83
CA ALA A 25 -2.98 -15.15 16.69
C ALA A 25 -4.49 -14.94 16.52
N LYS A 26 -4.94 -13.71 16.18
CA LYS A 26 -6.35 -13.32 16.28
C LYS A 26 -6.95 -12.71 15.01
N HIS A 27 -6.13 -12.24 14.06
CA HIS A 27 -6.59 -11.41 12.93
C HIS A 27 -6.11 -11.93 11.57
N THR A 28 -5.93 -13.24 11.42
CA THR A 28 -5.56 -13.86 10.13
C THR A 28 -6.72 -13.91 9.13
N ASP A 29 -7.90 -13.47 9.52
CA ASP A 29 -9.09 -13.32 8.69
C ASP A 29 -9.20 -11.95 8.00
N ALA A 30 -8.12 -11.14 8.02
CA ALA A 30 -8.10 -9.86 7.35
C ALA A 30 -8.32 -10.00 5.85
N GLU A 31 -9.29 -9.27 5.33
CA GLU A 31 -9.64 -9.24 3.90
C GLU A 31 -8.82 -8.21 3.14
N PHE A 32 -8.31 -7.20 3.83
CA PHE A 32 -7.50 -6.13 3.26
C PHE A 32 -6.33 -5.79 4.20
N ILE A 33 -5.15 -5.62 3.62
CA ILE A 33 -3.95 -5.23 4.36
C ILE A 33 -3.36 -3.96 3.75
N ALA A 34 -3.05 -2.98 4.58
CA ALA A 34 -2.34 -1.77 4.18
C ALA A 34 -1.02 -1.65 4.94
N ASN A 35 0.09 -1.58 4.20
CA ASN A 35 1.39 -1.27 4.77
C ASN A 35 1.63 0.23 4.77
N THR A 36 1.65 0.83 5.95
CA THR A 36 1.97 2.24 6.15
C THR A 36 3.32 2.43 6.87
N SER A 37 4.07 1.34 7.02
CA SER A 37 5.41 1.33 7.61
C SER A 37 6.49 1.49 6.53
N PRO A 38 7.76 1.78 6.90
CA PRO A 38 8.86 1.83 5.95
C PRO A 38 9.41 0.44 5.55
N VAL A 39 8.81 -0.64 6.03
CA VAL A 39 9.30 -2.01 5.76
C VAL A 39 9.10 -2.36 4.28
N GLY A 40 10.19 -2.64 3.59
CA GLY A 40 10.20 -2.90 2.14
C GLY A 40 10.64 -1.71 1.29
N MET A 41 10.81 -0.53 1.91
CA MET A 41 11.31 0.66 1.24
C MET A 41 12.82 0.58 0.97
N TYR A 42 13.26 1.17 -0.14
CA TYR A 42 14.69 1.32 -0.42
C TYR A 42 15.45 1.91 0.80
N PRO A 43 16.64 1.41 1.18
CA PRO A 43 17.43 0.38 0.50
C PRO A 43 17.09 -1.08 0.88
N ASN A 44 16.23 -1.32 1.85
CA ASN A 44 15.93 -2.65 2.39
C ASN A 44 14.73 -3.31 1.66
N CYS A 45 14.83 -3.40 0.34
CA CYS A 45 13.73 -3.85 -0.53
C CYS A 45 13.35 -5.34 -0.34
N ASP A 46 14.22 -6.14 0.26
CA ASP A 46 13.97 -7.57 0.51
C ASP A 46 13.09 -7.83 1.74
N ALA A 47 12.80 -6.80 2.52
CA ALA A 47 11.94 -6.93 3.68
C ALA A 47 10.47 -6.83 3.30
N SER A 48 9.62 -7.54 4.02
CA SER A 48 8.16 -7.44 3.95
C SER A 48 7.58 -7.39 5.36
N PRO A 49 6.53 -6.56 5.60
CA PRO A 49 5.96 -6.44 6.95
C PRO A 49 5.26 -7.72 7.40
N VAL A 50 4.69 -8.48 6.47
CA VAL A 50 3.98 -9.74 6.76
C VAL A 50 4.17 -10.75 5.63
N ASP A 51 4.00 -12.02 5.95
CA ASP A 51 3.85 -13.08 4.97
C ASP A 51 2.36 -13.28 4.69
N LEU A 52 1.95 -13.00 3.45
CA LEU A 52 0.55 -13.05 3.04
C LEU A 52 -0.04 -14.46 3.02
N THR A 53 0.78 -15.51 3.01
CA THR A 53 0.29 -16.89 3.14
C THR A 53 -0.41 -17.14 4.47
N ARG A 54 -0.17 -16.29 5.46
CA ARG A 54 -0.82 -16.34 6.77
C ARG A 54 -2.21 -15.70 6.81
N PHE A 55 -2.63 -15.07 5.72
CA PHE A 55 -3.92 -14.38 5.60
C PHE A 55 -4.73 -14.96 4.44
N PRO A 56 -5.33 -16.15 4.62
CA PRO A 56 -5.99 -16.89 3.53
C PRO A 56 -7.23 -16.18 2.97
N GLU A 57 -7.82 -15.25 3.72
CA GLU A 57 -9.00 -14.48 3.31
C GLU A 57 -8.65 -13.12 2.69
N CYS A 58 -7.38 -12.77 2.63
CA CYS A 58 -6.95 -11.49 2.08
C CYS A 58 -7.18 -11.42 0.57
N GLU A 59 -7.90 -10.39 0.14
CA GLU A 59 -8.25 -10.16 -1.27
C GLU A 59 -7.42 -9.04 -1.91
N ALA A 60 -6.96 -8.08 -1.10
CA ALA A 60 -6.22 -6.93 -1.60
C ALA A 60 -5.21 -6.40 -0.60
N VAL A 61 -4.12 -5.87 -1.15
CA VAL A 61 -3.03 -5.26 -0.40
C VAL A 61 -2.70 -3.90 -0.98
N ALA A 62 -2.58 -2.89 -0.14
CA ALA A 62 -2.04 -1.59 -0.51
C ALA A 62 -0.72 -1.34 0.23
N ASP A 63 0.24 -0.79 -0.48
CA ASP A 63 1.51 -0.35 0.11
C ASP A 63 1.71 1.13 -0.21
N VAL A 64 1.97 1.96 0.80
CA VAL A 64 2.23 3.39 0.59
C VAL A 64 3.61 3.66 0.02
N ILE A 65 4.48 2.66 -0.02
CA ILE A 65 5.82 2.76 -0.57
C ILE A 65 5.74 2.87 -2.11
N TYR A 66 6.49 3.81 -2.69
CA TYR A 66 6.63 3.99 -4.14
C TYR A 66 8.09 3.80 -4.63
N ASN A 67 9.02 3.59 -3.74
CA ASN A 67 10.40 3.24 -4.07
C ASN A 67 10.88 2.06 -3.20
N PRO A 68 10.95 0.85 -3.72
CA PRO A 68 10.72 0.45 -5.12
C PRO A 68 9.25 0.59 -5.54
N LEU A 69 9.00 0.59 -6.87
CA LEU A 69 7.62 0.64 -7.42
C LEU A 69 6.80 -0.59 -7.04
N GLU A 70 7.44 -1.75 -7.00
CA GLU A 70 6.85 -2.98 -6.52
C GLU A 70 7.62 -3.48 -5.31
N THR A 71 7.01 -3.38 -4.14
CA THR A 71 7.57 -3.94 -2.91
C THR A 71 7.40 -5.46 -2.89
N LYS A 72 8.17 -6.12 -2.05
CA LYS A 72 8.03 -7.57 -1.84
C LYS A 72 6.62 -7.97 -1.40
N LEU A 73 5.97 -7.13 -0.59
CA LEU A 73 4.58 -7.34 -0.18
C LEU A 73 3.62 -7.32 -1.36
N VAL A 74 3.72 -6.32 -2.24
CA VAL A 74 2.85 -6.20 -3.43
C VAL A 74 3.12 -7.32 -4.42
N ALA A 75 4.39 -7.69 -4.62
CA ALA A 75 4.77 -8.83 -5.47
C ALA A 75 4.15 -10.14 -4.97
N GLN A 76 4.24 -10.41 -3.68
CA GLN A 76 3.62 -11.60 -3.08
C GLN A 76 2.09 -11.59 -3.24
N ALA A 77 1.44 -10.44 -3.06
CA ALA A 77 0.00 -10.30 -3.27
C ALA A 77 -0.40 -10.73 -4.69
N ARG A 78 0.34 -10.27 -5.69
CA ARG A 78 0.08 -10.63 -7.10
C ARG A 78 0.32 -12.10 -7.38
N GLU A 79 1.38 -12.68 -6.84
CA GLU A 79 1.67 -14.12 -6.96
C GLU A 79 0.56 -14.98 -6.36
N LEU A 80 -0.08 -14.53 -5.29
CA LEU A 80 -1.19 -15.23 -4.63
C LEU A 80 -2.57 -14.91 -5.24
N GLY A 81 -2.62 -14.13 -6.33
CA GLY A 81 -3.87 -13.76 -7.00
C GLY A 81 -4.67 -12.65 -6.31
N MET A 82 -4.05 -11.95 -5.36
CA MET A 82 -4.65 -10.79 -4.71
C MET A 82 -4.44 -9.52 -5.53
N THR A 83 -5.29 -8.50 -5.33
CA THR A 83 -5.06 -7.17 -5.88
C THR A 83 -3.95 -6.48 -5.10
N GLY A 84 -2.89 -6.03 -5.78
CA GLY A 84 -1.80 -5.26 -5.18
C GLY A 84 -1.73 -3.85 -5.73
N VAL A 85 -1.73 -2.86 -4.85
CA VAL A 85 -1.64 -1.42 -5.19
C VAL A 85 -0.39 -0.83 -4.56
N ASN A 86 0.41 -0.13 -5.36
CA ASN A 86 1.63 0.55 -4.90
C ASN A 86 1.37 1.99 -4.45
N GLY A 87 2.38 2.60 -3.83
CA GLY A 87 2.29 3.97 -3.32
C GLY A 87 2.36 5.07 -4.37
N LEU A 88 2.75 4.77 -5.61
CA LEU A 88 2.87 5.78 -6.66
C LEU A 88 1.51 6.37 -7.05
N GLU A 89 0.48 5.55 -7.16
CA GLU A 89 -0.87 6.01 -7.47
C GLU A 89 -1.39 6.97 -6.39
N MET A 90 -1.19 6.63 -5.13
CA MET A 90 -1.54 7.51 -4.01
C MET A 90 -0.78 8.84 -4.07
N LEU A 91 0.53 8.79 -4.38
CA LEU A 91 1.36 9.99 -4.52
C LEU A 91 0.86 10.92 -5.63
N VAL A 92 0.52 10.36 -6.78
CA VAL A 92 -0.03 11.12 -7.92
C VAL A 92 -1.40 11.70 -7.59
N ALA A 93 -2.29 10.91 -6.99
CA ALA A 93 -3.63 11.34 -6.61
C ALA A 93 -3.58 12.51 -5.61
N GLN A 94 -2.75 12.42 -4.59
CA GLN A 94 -2.62 13.51 -3.61
C GLN A 94 -2.08 14.80 -4.24
N ALA A 95 -1.17 14.69 -5.20
CA ALA A 95 -0.65 15.86 -5.90
C ALA A 95 -1.73 16.54 -6.75
N LEU A 96 -2.56 15.75 -7.44
CA LEU A 96 -3.70 16.28 -8.20
C LEU A 96 -4.67 17.05 -7.29
N TYR A 97 -5.07 16.45 -6.17
CA TYR A 97 -5.99 17.07 -5.23
C TYR A 97 -5.39 18.31 -4.56
N ALA A 98 -4.09 18.34 -4.32
CA ALA A 98 -3.40 19.53 -3.83
C ALA A 98 -3.45 20.69 -4.86
N VAL A 99 -3.24 20.40 -6.13
CA VAL A 99 -3.36 21.39 -7.21
C VAL A 99 -4.80 21.92 -7.31
N GLU A 100 -5.79 21.05 -7.25
CA GLU A 100 -7.20 21.46 -7.22
C GLU A 100 -7.49 22.43 -6.08
N PHE A 101 -6.98 22.12 -4.90
CA PHE A 101 -7.16 22.95 -3.71
C PHE A 101 -6.49 24.33 -3.87
N PHE A 102 -5.24 24.38 -4.34
CA PHE A 102 -4.51 25.64 -4.51
C PHE A 102 -5.07 26.53 -5.62
N LEU A 103 -5.61 25.93 -6.69
CA LEU A 103 -6.15 26.67 -7.83
C LEU A 103 -7.67 26.89 -7.75
N ASP A 104 -8.30 26.41 -6.71
CA ASP A 104 -9.78 26.44 -6.53
C ASP A 104 -10.51 25.97 -7.79
N THR A 105 -10.08 24.83 -8.33
CA THR A 105 -10.62 24.23 -9.55
C THR A 105 -10.78 22.73 -9.39
N LYS A 106 -11.53 22.11 -10.31
CA LYS A 106 -11.62 20.66 -10.43
C LYS A 106 -10.87 20.18 -11.66
N LEU A 107 -10.07 19.14 -11.50
CA LEU A 107 -9.36 18.47 -12.57
C LEU A 107 -10.02 17.13 -12.87
N ASP A 108 -9.87 16.64 -14.08
CA ASP A 108 -10.35 15.33 -14.47
C ASP A 108 -9.53 14.24 -13.76
N GLU A 109 -10.19 13.33 -13.07
CA GLU A 109 -9.52 12.21 -12.38
C GLU A 109 -8.77 11.27 -13.34
N ALA A 110 -9.13 11.26 -14.63
CA ALA A 110 -8.36 10.56 -15.66
C ALA A 110 -6.91 11.06 -15.75
N LYS A 111 -6.62 12.27 -15.28
CA LYS A 111 -5.26 12.79 -15.16
C LYS A 111 -4.39 12.00 -14.18
N ILE A 112 -4.99 11.37 -13.18
CA ILE A 112 -4.26 10.49 -12.25
C ILE A 112 -3.63 9.34 -13.01
N ASP A 113 -4.43 8.64 -13.83
CA ASP A 113 -3.95 7.52 -14.63
C ASP A 113 -2.89 7.95 -15.65
N GLU A 114 -3.13 9.08 -16.33
CA GLU A 114 -2.19 9.62 -17.33
C GLU A 114 -0.82 9.93 -16.69
N VAL A 115 -0.80 10.63 -15.57
CA VAL A 115 0.42 10.99 -14.87
C VAL A 115 1.09 9.77 -14.24
N TYR A 116 0.29 8.87 -13.66
CA TYR A 116 0.79 7.61 -13.11
C TYR A 116 1.56 6.81 -14.15
N HIS A 117 0.95 6.56 -15.32
CA HIS A 117 1.60 5.79 -16.39
C HIS A 117 2.89 6.44 -16.88
N LYS A 118 2.89 7.75 -17.02
CA LYS A 118 4.06 8.50 -17.45
C LYS A 118 5.24 8.37 -16.49
N ILE A 119 4.99 8.54 -15.19
CA ILE A 119 6.02 8.38 -14.15
C ILE A 119 6.45 6.91 -14.04
N TYR A 120 5.51 5.99 -14.13
CA TYR A 120 5.79 4.56 -14.07
C TYR A 120 6.75 4.12 -15.20
N GLU A 121 6.47 4.53 -16.44
CA GLU A 121 7.31 4.23 -17.60
C GLU A 121 8.73 4.80 -17.46
N GLU A 122 8.86 6.04 -17.00
CA GLU A 122 10.15 6.67 -16.72
C GLU A 122 10.95 5.87 -15.68
N LYS A 123 10.32 5.52 -14.56
CA LYS A 123 10.99 4.79 -13.47
C LYS A 123 11.36 3.35 -13.83
N VAL A 124 10.52 2.68 -14.59
CA VAL A 124 10.84 1.32 -15.09
C VAL A 124 12.00 1.38 -16.08
N GLY A 125 12.09 2.42 -16.90
CA GLY A 125 13.21 2.64 -17.82
C GLY A 125 14.54 2.92 -17.11
N GLU A 126 14.53 3.44 -15.88
CA GLU A 126 15.72 3.70 -15.05
C GLU A 126 16.19 2.46 -14.26
N GLN A 127 15.33 1.48 -14.11
CA GLN A 127 15.63 0.21 -13.45
C GLN A 127 16.15 -0.81 -14.47
#